data_629fd348035d8c0ca6da8060dc085912
#
_entry.id   629fd348035d8c0ca6da8060dc085912
#
_cell.length_a   1.000
_cell.length_b   1.000
_cell.length_c   1.000
_cell.angle_alpha   90.00
_cell.angle_beta   90.00
_cell.angle_gamma   90.00
#
_symmetry.space_group_name_H-M   'P 1'
#
loop_
_entity.id
_entity.type
_entity.pdbx_description
1 polymer ?
#
loop_
_entity_poly.entity_id
_entity_poly.type
_entity_poly.pdbx_seq_one_letter_code
_entity_poly.pdbx_strand_id
1 'polypeptide(L)'
;MLDLSIASRVRAAAKRFAGANQGNIAVIFAVALVPILSFMGAAIDYSRANSARSSLQSALDSTALMISKDLTDGRISTSDIEVKAKSYFTALYTNKDSTVLSDNIHVTYLPKDTTTGTSQVVISGSGYVNSDFMKIAGFPQLNFNTAATATWGNSRMRVAMVLDNTGSMADNGKMAAMQTAAKDMIDTLSGYNKQDGDVYISIVPFSKDVNVGTTNVNESWINWTEWEAEPLALTQNSYPINVRYNSINYTWADIGPGAPCPFDTSGSGRPTNNSTVKPYGFGCMDRPATLSGATNLNQVSPNKYLIPSSGTYAGMICPSIDSGTKFPGKTNIFYNGCYTSVVDQTNVLSSGSSAACPAGKPNCVCQGSGSSTQCIQTTYKHYWRRHPTDAAKTAAAAPDHSTWTGCINDRDQAYDTQNTAPGSGSAAPSTQFYAEQWASCLPATVTAMSNQWQTLKDKITAMSPSGNTNQAVGLAWGWQSLDTTNPPIKAPPKVTDYIYKNYIVLLSDGLNTQNRWSTTQTSIDARQQILCQNVKDDTVNPVTIFTIQVNIGNADARSQVLQDCATAGNFQMITDATKTSDAFANVLAEISKLRVAR
;
A
#
# COMPACT_ATOMS: atom_id res chain seq x y z
N MET A 1 -82.00 -49.65 -55.71
CA MET A 1 -81.26 -50.93 -55.62
C MET A 1 -79.77 -50.76 -55.33
N LEU A 2 -79.34 -49.62 -54.71
CA LEU A 2 -77.85 -49.41 -54.38
C LEU A 2 -77.54 -49.60 -52.90
N ASP A 3 -78.49 -49.63 -51.98
CA ASP A 3 -78.23 -49.66 -50.51
C ASP A 3 -77.98 -51.06 -49.96
N LEU A 4 -78.38 -52.15 -50.63
CA LEU A 4 -78.10 -53.49 -50.12
C LEU A 4 -76.62 -53.97 -50.38
N SER A 5 -75.97 -53.38 -51.38
CA SER A 5 -74.58 -53.77 -51.71
C SER A 5 -73.50 -53.19 -50.77
N ILE A 6 -73.78 -52.01 -50.26
CA ILE A 6 -72.89 -51.32 -49.33
C ILE A 6 -72.99 -51.98 -47.95
N ALA A 7 -74.19 -52.28 -47.48
CA ALA A 7 -74.44 -52.98 -46.23
C ALA A 7 -73.82 -54.39 -46.19
N SER A 8 -73.88 -55.11 -47.31
CA SER A 8 -73.25 -56.46 -47.44
C SER A 8 -71.73 -56.37 -47.46
N ARG A 9 -71.16 -55.38 -48.12
CA ARG A 9 -69.69 -55.14 -48.16
C ARG A 9 -69.20 -54.68 -46.81
N VAL A 10 -69.90 -53.84 -46.10
CA VAL A 10 -69.56 -53.40 -44.75
C VAL A 10 -69.61 -54.58 -43.75
N ARG A 11 -70.68 -55.45 -43.84
CA ARG A 11 -70.77 -56.70 -43.05
C ARG A 11 -69.68 -57.71 -43.42
N ALA A 12 -69.30 -57.84 -44.66
CA ALA A 12 -68.24 -58.72 -45.10
C ALA A 12 -66.83 -58.18 -44.62
N ALA A 13 -66.64 -56.90 -44.68
CA ALA A 13 -65.47 -56.24 -44.17
C ALA A 13 -65.39 -56.35 -42.63
N ALA A 14 -66.49 -56.16 -41.92
CA ALA A 14 -66.53 -56.34 -40.44
C ALA A 14 -66.34 -57.82 -40.04
N LYS A 15 -66.85 -58.80 -40.78
CA LYS A 15 -66.57 -60.24 -40.54
C LYS A 15 -65.13 -60.60 -40.85
N ARG A 16 -64.52 -60.04 -41.88
CA ARG A 16 -63.08 -60.24 -42.17
C ARG A 16 -62.22 -59.58 -41.10
N PHE A 17 -62.62 -58.40 -40.61
CA PHE A 17 -61.90 -57.74 -39.52
C PHE A 17 -62.04 -58.51 -38.21
N ALA A 18 -63.19 -59.07 -37.86
CA ALA A 18 -63.41 -59.88 -36.64
C ALA A 18 -62.74 -61.24 -36.70
N GLY A 19 -62.40 -61.77 -37.90
CA GLY A 19 -61.68 -63.02 -38.04
C GLY A 19 -60.19 -62.92 -38.39
N ALA A 20 -59.64 -61.72 -38.47
CA ALA A 20 -58.30 -61.44 -38.81
C ALA A 20 -57.43 -61.57 -37.56
N ASN A 21 -56.73 -62.71 -37.37
CA ASN A 21 -55.73 -62.91 -36.30
C ASN A 21 -54.52 -61.94 -36.39
N GLN A 22 -54.45 -61.11 -37.45
CA GLN A 22 -53.46 -60.06 -37.64
C GLN A 22 -53.86 -58.69 -37.04
N GLY A 23 -55.11 -58.56 -36.50
CA GLY A 23 -55.60 -57.36 -35.88
C GLY A 23 -55.03 -57.07 -34.48
N ASN A 24 -54.24 -57.97 -33.93
CA ASN A 24 -53.70 -57.84 -32.58
C ASN A 24 -52.66 -56.70 -32.46
N ILE A 25 -51.99 -56.34 -33.57
CA ILE A 25 -51.01 -55.22 -33.60
C ILE A 25 -51.74 -53.88 -33.43
N ALA A 26 -52.88 -53.68 -34.05
CA ALA A 26 -53.66 -52.42 -33.93
C ALA A 26 -54.19 -52.22 -32.49
N VAL A 27 -54.65 -53.28 -31.84
CA VAL A 27 -55.14 -53.26 -30.47
C VAL A 27 -53.98 -53.01 -29.50
N ILE A 28 -52.87 -53.75 -29.69
CA ILE A 28 -51.63 -53.57 -28.88
C ILE A 28 -51.11 -52.15 -29.08
N PHE A 29 -51.07 -51.66 -30.32
CA PHE A 29 -50.65 -50.29 -30.63
C PHE A 29 -51.59 -49.24 -29.97
N ALA A 30 -52.91 -49.41 -30.06
CA ALA A 30 -53.88 -48.52 -29.43
C ALA A 30 -53.74 -48.52 -27.89
N VAL A 31 -53.53 -49.70 -27.29
CA VAL A 31 -53.30 -49.83 -25.85
C VAL A 31 -51.92 -49.26 -25.44
N ALA A 32 -50.89 -49.43 -26.22
CA ALA A 32 -49.55 -48.91 -25.99
C ALA A 32 -49.50 -47.38 -26.25
N LEU A 33 -50.29 -46.87 -27.17
CA LEU A 33 -50.35 -45.43 -27.49
C LEU A 33 -50.81 -44.58 -26.30
N VAL A 34 -51.78 -45.08 -25.51
CA VAL A 34 -52.28 -44.36 -24.34
C VAL A 34 -51.19 -44.05 -23.30
N PRO A 35 -50.40 -45.03 -22.83
CA PRO A 35 -49.31 -44.71 -21.90
C PRO A 35 -48.23 -43.84 -22.55
N ILE A 36 -47.91 -44.03 -23.85
CA ILE A 36 -46.91 -43.20 -24.52
C ILE A 36 -47.36 -41.76 -24.59
N LEU A 37 -48.63 -41.49 -25.00
CA LEU A 37 -49.19 -40.15 -25.00
C LEU A 37 -49.29 -39.56 -23.59
N SER A 38 -49.61 -40.41 -22.61
CA SER A 38 -49.65 -39.99 -21.18
C SER A 38 -48.26 -39.60 -20.67
N PHE A 39 -47.23 -40.36 -21.00
CA PHE A 39 -45.85 -40.01 -20.62
C PHE A 39 -45.37 -38.74 -21.35
N MET A 40 -45.65 -38.59 -22.63
CA MET A 40 -45.31 -37.37 -23.37
C MET A 40 -46.06 -36.15 -22.78
N GLY A 41 -47.33 -36.30 -22.51
CA GLY A 41 -48.14 -35.23 -21.90
C GLY A 41 -47.68 -34.89 -20.50
N ALA A 42 -47.37 -35.90 -19.69
CA ALA A 42 -46.77 -35.69 -18.36
C ALA A 42 -45.44 -34.95 -18.43
N ALA A 43 -44.59 -35.27 -19.41
CA ALA A 43 -43.32 -34.58 -19.63
C ALA A 43 -43.52 -33.12 -20.01
N ILE A 44 -44.53 -32.79 -20.80
CA ILE A 44 -44.89 -31.42 -21.16
C ILE A 44 -45.36 -30.65 -19.92
N ASP A 45 -46.34 -31.21 -19.17
CA ASP A 45 -46.84 -30.57 -17.94
C ASP A 45 -45.71 -30.36 -16.92
N TYR A 46 -44.85 -31.36 -16.73
CA TYR A 46 -43.68 -31.27 -15.86
C TYR A 46 -42.67 -30.19 -16.32
N SER A 47 -42.42 -30.12 -17.61
CA SER A 47 -41.53 -29.10 -18.19
C SER A 47 -42.06 -27.68 -17.94
N ARG A 48 -43.39 -27.49 -18.09
CA ARG A 48 -44.05 -26.19 -17.79
C ARG A 48 -43.96 -25.84 -16.30
N ALA A 49 -44.22 -26.82 -15.43
CA ALA A 49 -44.07 -26.62 -13.98
C ALA A 49 -42.65 -26.28 -13.56
N ASN A 50 -41.63 -26.96 -14.17
CA ASN A 50 -40.25 -26.67 -13.92
C ASN A 50 -39.81 -25.28 -14.44
N SER A 51 -40.32 -24.88 -15.61
CA SER A 51 -40.12 -23.52 -16.14
C SER A 51 -40.74 -22.45 -15.23
N ALA A 52 -41.95 -22.70 -14.74
CA ALA A 52 -42.63 -21.79 -13.81
C ALA A 52 -41.86 -21.67 -12.48
N ARG A 53 -41.33 -22.81 -11.95
CA ARG A 53 -40.49 -22.83 -10.74
C ARG A 53 -39.22 -22.03 -10.97
N SER A 54 -38.52 -22.20 -12.10
CA SER A 54 -37.32 -21.43 -12.44
C SER A 54 -37.60 -19.92 -12.55
N SER A 55 -38.76 -19.55 -13.14
CA SER A 55 -39.21 -18.17 -13.21
C SER A 55 -39.52 -17.59 -11.81
N LEU A 56 -40.12 -18.41 -10.94
CA LEU A 56 -40.38 -18.04 -9.54
C LEU A 56 -39.06 -17.81 -8.80
N GLN A 57 -38.11 -18.73 -8.94
CA GLN A 57 -36.79 -18.60 -8.33
C GLN A 57 -36.08 -17.29 -8.74
N SER A 58 -36.03 -17.01 -10.04
CA SER A 58 -35.41 -15.79 -10.57
C SER A 58 -36.05 -14.50 -10.05
N ALA A 59 -37.39 -14.49 -9.96
CA ALA A 59 -38.12 -13.34 -9.42
C ALA A 59 -37.87 -13.16 -7.91
N LEU A 60 -37.86 -14.25 -7.15
CA LEU A 60 -37.55 -14.20 -5.70
C LEU A 60 -36.11 -13.78 -5.43
N ASP A 61 -35.14 -14.29 -6.19
CA ASP A 61 -33.73 -13.91 -6.07
C ASP A 61 -33.55 -12.40 -6.34
N SER A 62 -34.14 -11.91 -7.41
CA SER A 62 -34.11 -10.49 -7.77
C SER A 62 -34.79 -9.62 -6.71
N THR A 63 -35.92 -10.06 -6.18
CA THR A 63 -36.65 -9.36 -5.12
C THR A 63 -35.82 -9.28 -3.85
N ALA A 64 -35.22 -10.41 -3.42
CA ALA A 64 -34.39 -10.47 -2.23
C ALA A 64 -33.19 -9.53 -2.33
N LEU A 65 -32.53 -9.47 -3.50
CA LEU A 65 -31.44 -8.54 -3.77
C LEU A 65 -31.88 -7.07 -3.73
N MET A 66 -33.04 -6.74 -4.32
CA MET A 66 -33.57 -5.37 -4.29
C MET A 66 -33.90 -4.93 -2.87
N ILE A 67 -34.56 -5.77 -2.08
CA ILE A 67 -34.88 -5.49 -0.68
C ILE A 67 -33.61 -5.30 0.15
N SER A 68 -32.62 -6.19 -0.01
CA SER A 68 -31.35 -6.07 0.70
C SER A 68 -30.62 -4.78 0.37
N LYS A 69 -30.68 -4.36 -0.89
CA LYS A 69 -30.11 -3.10 -1.35
C LYS A 69 -30.84 -1.89 -0.76
N ASP A 70 -32.17 -1.87 -0.82
CA ASP A 70 -32.95 -0.75 -0.32
C ASP A 70 -32.83 -0.57 1.20
N LEU A 71 -32.71 -1.68 1.95
CA LEU A 71 -32.41 -1.65 3.38
C LEU A 71 -31.00 -1.09 3.64
N THR A 72 -30.00 -1.53 2.87
CA THR A 72 -28.63 -1.07 2.98
C THR A 72 -28.51 0.43 2.64
N ASP A 73 -29.24 0.88 1.62
CA ASP A 73 -29.26 2.27 1.20
C ASP A 73 -30.17 3.16 2.08
N GLY A 74 -30.87 2.56 3.06
CA GLY A 74 -31.79 3.30 3.95
C GLY A 74 -33.04 3.83 3.24
N ARG A 75 -33.39 3.26 2.07
CA ARG A 75 -34.58 3.67 1.28
C ARG A 75 -35.88 3.14 1.83
N ILE A 76 -35.81 2.03 2.56
CA ILE A 76 -36.96 1.41 3.24
C ILE A 76 -36.60 1.10 4.69
N SER A 77 -37.61 1.09 5.54
CA SER A 77 -37.48 0.63 6.93
C SER A 77 -37.76 -0.87 7.02
N THR A 78 -37.40 -1.48 8.15
CA THR A 78 -37.69 -2.90 8.39
C THR A 78 -39.18 -3.22 8.41
N SER A 79 -40.05 -2.26 8.74
CA SER A 79 -41.51 -2.39 8.69
C SER A 79 -42.06 -2.44 7.26
N ASP A 80 -41.34 -1.93 6.27
CA ASP A 80 -41.78 -1.83 4.88
C ASP A 80 -41.38 -3.05 4.03
N ILE A 81 -40.57 -3.95 4.59
CA ILE A 81 -39.94 -5.06 3.85
C ILE A 81 -40.99 -5.91 3.13
N GLU A 82 -42.02 -6.36 3.85
CA GLU A 82 -43.01 -7.26 3.29
C GLU A 82 -43.81 -6.62 2.15
N VAL A 83 -44.27 -5.39 2.34
CA VAL A 83 -45.03 -4.64 1.34
C VAL A 83 -44.20 -4.39 0.07
N LYS A 84 -42.96 -4.00 0.25
CA LYS A 84 -42.04 -3.74 -0.87
C LYS A 84 -41.64 -5.01 -1.59
N ALA A 85 -41.37 -6.10 -0.84
CA ALA A 85 -41.04 -7.39 -1.45
C ALA A 85 -42.19 -7.91 -2.33
N LYS A 86 -43.43 -7.88 -1.84
CA LYS A 86 -44.59 -8.25 -2.62
C LYS A 86 -44.76 -7.37 -3.89
N SER A 87 -44.51 -6.07 -3.75
CA SER A 87 -44.55 -5.15 -4.88
C SER A 87 -43.48 -5.46 -5.94
N TYR A 88 -42.24 -5.67 -5.54
CA TYR A 88 -41.15 -6.02 -6.46
C TYR A 88 -41.37 -7.37 -7.11
N PHE A 89 -41.76 -8.37 -6.32
CA PHE A 89 -42.12 -9.69 -6.84
C PHE A 89 -43.20 -9.62 -7.93
N THR A 90 -44.30 -8.90 -7.68
CA THR A 90 -45.37 -8.74 -8.62
C THR A 90 -44.93 -8.08 -9.94
N ALA A 91 -43.98 -7.15 -9.87
CA ALA A 91 -43.42 -6.52 -11.07
C ALA A 91 -42.44 -7.44 -11.84
N LEU A 92 -41.77 -8.36 -11.15
CA LEU A 92 -40.74 -9.22 -11.74
C LEU A 92 -41.27 -10.57 -12.22
N TYR A 93 -42.36 -11.09 -11.61
CA TYR A 93 -42.92 -12.37 -11.97
C TYR A 93 -43.91 -12.22 -13.12
N THR A 94 -43.49 -12.63 -14.32
CA THR A 94 -44.25 -12.44 -15.56
C THR A 94 -44.72 -13.74 -16.21
N ASN A 95 -44.52 -14.90 -15.55
CA ASN A 95 -44.93 -16.21 -16.11
C ASN A 95 -46.45 -16.31 -16.15
N LYS A 96 -47.00 -16.44 -17.36
CA LYS A 96 -48.44 -16.51 -17.62
C LYS A 96 -49.03 -17.92 -17.53
N ASP A 97 -48.20 -18.95 -17.53
CA ASP A 97 -48.62 -20.35 -17.49
C ASP A 97 -48.86 -20.88 -16.09
N SER A 98 -48.58 -20.05 -15.10
CA SER A 98 -48.66 -20.42 -13.68
C SER A 98 -49.45 -19.40 -12.88
N THR A 99 -49.95 -19.82 -11.76
CA THR A 99 -50.66 -19.00 -10.78
C THR A 99 -49.83 -18.94 -9.51
N VAL A 100 -49.37 -17.72 -9.17
CA VAL A 100 -48.73 -17.39 -7.89
C VAL A 100 -49.49 -16.24 -7.29
N LEU A 101 -50.11 -16.46 -6.13
CA LEU A 101 -50.84 -15.40 -5.42
C LEU A 101 -49.86 -14.63 -4.52
N SER A 102 -50.09 -13.33 -4.36
CA SER A 102 -49.28 -12.50 -3.46
C SER A 102 -49.26 -12.99 -2.00
N ASP A 103 -50.35 -13.63 -1.59
CA ASP A 103 -50.46 -14.20 -0.23
C ASP A 103 -49.60 -15.45 -0.04
N ASN A 104 -49.18 -16.08 -1.13
CA ASN A 104 -48.25 -17.21 -1.12
C ASN A 104 -46.77 -16.76 -1.08
N ILE A 105 -46.50 -15.46 -1.04
CA ILE A 105 -45.16 -14.88 -0.88
C ILE A 105 -44.99 -14.54 0.58
N HIS A 106 -44.09 -15.27 1.20
CA HIS A 106 -43.72 -15.08 2.61
C HIS A 106 -42.34 -14.45 2.71
N VAL A 107 -42.22 -13.40 3.51
CA VAL A 107 -40.98 -12.66 3.69
C VAL A 107 -40.58 -12.74 5.16
N THR A 108 -39.39 -13.23 5.40
CA THR A 108 -38.80 -13.30 6.75
C THR A 108 -37.54 -12.44 6.76
N TYR A 109 -37.55 -11.42 7.60
CA TYR A 109 -36.35 -10.65 7.89
C TYR A 109 -35.69 -11.19 9.13
N LEU A 110 -34.41 -11.58 9.00
CA LEU A 110 -33.55 -11.93 10.12
C LEU A 110 -32.64 -10.73 10.38
N PRO A 111 -32.82 -10.08 11.53
CA PRO A 111 -31.97 -8.96 11.90
C PRO A 111 -30.53 -9.44 12.06
N LYS A 112 -29.62 -8.49 12.17
CA LYS A 112 -28.19 -8.73 12.28
C LYS A 112 -27.86 -9.79 13.33
N ASP A 113 -27.24 -10.86 12.89
CA ASP A 113 -26.67 -11.90 13.74
C ASP A 113 -25.41 -11.39 14.40
N THR A 114 -25.30 -11.51 15.73
CA THR A 114 -24.15 -11.00 16.50
C THR A 114 -22.87 -11.80 16.27
N THR A 115 -22.97 -13.02 15.74
CA THR A 115 -21.82 -13.90 15.49
C THR A 115 -21.26 -13.69 14.08
N THR A 116 -22.15 -13.57 13.09
CA THR A 116 -21.75 -13.44 11.68
C THR A 116 -21.75 -11.99 11.19
N GLY A 117 -22.35 -11.07 11.94
CA GLY A 117 -22.48 -9.66 11.55
C GLY A 117 -23.40 -9.44 10.34
N THR A 118 -24.18 -10.45 9.94
CA THR A 118 -25.00 -10.42 8.74
C THR A 118 -26.48 -10.34 9.05
N SER A 119 -27.21 -9.58 8.24
CA SER A 119 -28.67 -9.60 8.17
C SER A 119 -29.09 -10.44 6.97
N GLN A 120 -30.27 -11.02 7.04
CA GLN A 120 -30.81 -11.83 5.95
C GLN A 120 -32.26 -11.48 5.67
N VAL A 121 -32.65 -11.56 4.42
CA VAL A 121 -34.03 -11.61 3.97
C VAL A 121 -34.24 -12.94 3.28
N VAL A 122 -35.16 -13.72 3.77
CA VAL A 122 -35.60 -14.97 3.15
C VAL A 122 -36.97 -14.71 2.55
N ILE A 123 -37.10 -14.91 1.24
CA ILE A 123 -38.36 -14.77 0.53
C ILE A 123 -38.72 -16.12 -0.06
N SER A 124 -39.84 -16.70 0.36
CA SER A 124 -40.33 -17.96 -0.17
C SER A 124 -41.66 -17.72 -0.93
N GLY A 125 -41.87 -18.55 -1.92
CA GLY A 125 -43.08 -18.46 -2.71
C GLY A 125 -43.55 -19.83 -3.17
N SER A 126 -44.87 -19.97 -3.38
CA SER A 126 -45.46 -21.17 -3.93
C SER A 126 -46.53 -20.80 -5.00
N GLY A 127 -46.67 -21.71 -5.93
CA GLY A 127 -47.63 -21.56 -7.01
C GLY A 127 -47.99 -22.92 -7.63
N TYR A 128 -48.82 -22.87 -8.65
CA TYR A 128 -49.18 -24.05 -9.40
C TYR A 128 -49.34 -23.76 -10.91
N VAL A 129 -49.16 -24.80 -11.71
CA VAL A 129 -49.48 -24.81 -13.13
C VAL A 129 -50.66 -25.77 -13.31
N ASN A 130 -51.71 -25.33 -14.02
CA ASN A 130 -52.79 -26.22 -14.42
C ASN A 130 -52.25 -27.23 -15.44
N SER A 131 -52.45 -28.52 -15.16
CA SER A 131 -52.02 -29.58 -16.05
C SER A 131 -53.02 -29.80 -17.16
N ASP A 132 -52.53 -29.99 -18.39
CA ASP A 132 -53.38 -30.30 -19.55
C ASP A 132 -53.55 -31.80 -19.72
N PHE A 133 -52.53 -32.56 -19.44
CA PHE A 133 -52.48 -34.02 -19.63
C PHE A 133 -52.58 -34.79 -18.31
N MET A 134 -51.86 -34.36 -17.28
CA MET A 134 -51.84 -35.07 -16.00
C MET A 134 -53.15 -34.98 -15.23
N LYS A 135 -54.05 -34.04 -15.57
CA LYS A 135 -55.40 -33.99 -15.00
C LYS A 135 -56.23 -35.26 -15.32
N ILE A 136 -55.97 -35.95 -16.45
CA ILE A 136 -56.63 -37.19 -16.81
C ILE A 136 -56.20 -38.32 -15.83
N ALA A 137 -54.98 -38.23 -15.32
CA ALA A 137 -54.43 -39.17 -14.34
C ALA A 137 -54.78 -38.79 -12.88
N GLY A 138 -55.59 -37.74 -12.67
CA GLY A 138 -56.02 -37.30 -11.34
C GLY A 138 -55.18 -36.17 -10.73
N PHE A 139 -54.25 -35.58 -11.49
CA PHE A 139 -53.42 -34.47 -11.08
C PHE A 139 -53.78 -33.18 -11.84
N PRO A 140 -54.84 -32.46 -11.45
CA PRO A 140 -55.29 -31.28 -12.19
C PRO A 140 -54.35 -30.09 -12.08
N GLN A 141 -53.47 -30.06 -11.09
CA GLN A 141 -52.47 -29.01 -10.84
C GLN A 141 -51.17 -29.63 -10.43
N LEU A 142 -50.06 -29.01 -10.87
CA LEU A 142 -48.70 -29.30 -10.45
C LEU A 142 -48.21 -28.13 -9.60
N ASN A 143 -48.08 -28.38 -8.30
CA ASN A 143 -47.61 -27.38 -7.36
C ASN A 143 -46.10 -27.29 -7.38
N PHE A 144 -45.56 -26.10 -7.19
CA PHE A 144 -44.13 -25.85 -7.01
C PHE A 144 -43.93 -24.79 -5.93
N ASN A 145 -42.79 -24.86 -5.29
CA ASN A 145 -42.32 -23.88 -4.33
C ASN A 145 -40.80 -23.67 -4.46
N THR A 146 -40.35 -22.54 -4.00
CA THR A 146 -38.93 -22.22 -3.89
C THR A 146 -38.74 -21.06 -2.94
N ALA A 147 -37.48 -20.84 -2.52
CA ALA A 147 -37.12 -19.71 -1.67
C ALA A 147 -35.80 -19.09 -2.15
N ALA A 148 -35.66 -17.81 -1.92
CA ALA A 148 -34.44 -17.04 -2.15
C ALA A 148 -33.99 -16.43 -0.83
N THR A 149 -32.67 -16.37 -0.63
CA THR A 149 -32.09 -15.73 0.54
C THR A 149 -31.08 -14.70 0.07
N ALA A 150 -31.25 -13.45 0.46
CA ALA A 150 -30.23 -12.43 0.35
C ALA A 150 -29.62 -12.21 1.73
N THR A 151 -28.33 -12.33 1.80
CA THR A 151 -27.56 -12.07 3.03
C THR A 151 -26.71 -10.83 2.77
N TRP A 152 -26.77 -9.86 3.66
CA TRP A 152 -25.88 -8.70 3.62
C TRP A 152 -25.36 -8.44 5.02
N GLY A 153 -24.09 -7.98 5.05
CA GLY A 153 -23.45 -7.65 6.31
C GLY A 153 -23.18 -6.16 6.41
N ASN A 154 -23.02 -5.67 7.62
CA ASN A 154 -22.38 -4.39 7.84
C ASN A 154 -20.88 -4.55 7.53
N SER A 155 -20.51 -4.51 6.28
CA SER A 155 -19.10 -4.52 5.92
C SER A 155 -18.56 -3.10 5.96
N ARG A 156 -17.47 -2.91 6.69
CA ARG A 156 -16.68 -1.68 6.72
C ARG A 156 -15.45 -1.85 5.86
N MET A 157 -15.04 -0.76 5.22
CA MET A 157 -13.89 -0.77 4.31
C MET A 157 -12.72 0.00 4.91
N ARG A 158 -11.54 -0.56 4.75
CA ARG A 158 -10.26 0.10 5.01
C ARG A 158 -9.43 0.04 3.75
N VAL A 159 -9.07 1.20 3.24
CA VAL A 159 -8.33 1.32 1.98
C VAL A 159 -7.02 2.04 2.26
N ALA A 160 -5.90 1.36 2.08
CA ALA A 160 -4.58 1.98 2.10
C ALA A 160 -4.19 2.37 0.67
N MET A 161 -4.09 3.66 0.42
CA MET A 161 -3.60 4.21 -0.85
C MET A 161 -2.10 4.42 -0.73
N VAL A 162 -1.32 3.54 -1.35
CA VAL A 162 0.15 3.57 -1.37
C VAL A 162 0.58 4.19 -2.68
N LEU A 163 1.01 5.45 -2.62
CA LEU A 163 1.15 6.30 -3.78
C LEU A 163 2.62 6.69 -4.02
N ASP A 164 3.08 6.40 -5.20
CA ASP A 164 4.44 6.73 -5.62
C ASP A 164 4.65 8.23 -5.67
N ASN A 165 5.66 8.69 -4.93
CA ASN A 165 6.05 10.09 -4.85
C ASN A 165 7.51 10.29 -5.30
N THR A 166 8.04 9.35 -6.09
CA THR A 166 9.44 9.36 -6.55
C THR A 166 9.68 10.38 -7.67
N GLY A 167 10.95 10.67 -7.93
CA GLY A 167 11.34 11.69 -8.89
C GLY A 167 10.80 11.47 -10.30
N SER A 168 10.67 10.22 -10.75
CA SER A 168 10.13 9.86 -12.08
C SER A 168 8.66 10.22 -12.27
N MET A 169 7.90 10.37 -11.20
CA MET A 169 6.51 10.86 -11.26
C MET A 169 6.39 12.32 -11.73
N ALA A 170 7.50 13.08 -11.79
CA ALA A 170 7.51 14.44 -12.34
C ALA A 170 7.24 14.47 -13.84
N ASP A 171 7.55 13.37 -14.54
CA ASP A 171 7.53 13.32 -15.99
C ASP A 171 6.12 13.06 -16.54
N ASN A 172 5.86 13.59 -17.75
CA ASN A 172 4.69 13.27 -18.57
C ASN A 172 3.33 13.43 -17.86
N GLY A 173 3.24 14.30 -16.84
CA GLY A 173 1.99 14.55 -16.11
C GLY A 173 1.54 13.43 -15.17
N LYS A 174 2.38 12.43 -14.89
CA LYS A 174 2.05 11.26 -14.05
C LYS A 174 1.56 11.66 -12.67
N MET A 175 2.27 12.58 -11.99
CA MET A 175 1.87 13.05 -10.65
C MET A 175 0.50 13.72 -10.66
N ALA A 176 0.25 14.62 -11.59
CA ALA A 176 -1.04 15.32 -11.68
C ALA A 176 -2.20 14.35 -11.98
N ALA A 177 -1.98 13.38 -12.87
CA ALA A 177 -2.97 12.36 -13.21
C ALA A 177 -3.28 11.46 -12.00
N MET A 178 -2.25 11.01 -11.27
CA MET A 178 -2.41 10.24 -10.04
C MET A 178 -3.17 11.04 -8.97
N GLN A 179 -2.79 12.30 -8.74
CA GLN A 179 -3.47 13.14 -7.76
C GLN A 179 -4.94 13.33 -8.07
N THR A 180 -5.29 13.50 -9.35
CA THR A 180 -6.69 13.63 -9.78
C THR A 180 -7.44 12.32 -9.52
N ALA A 181 -6.93 11.21 -10.02
CA ALA A 181 -7.56 9.89 -9.89
C ALA A 181 -7.72 9.45 -8.42
N ALA A 182 -6.72 9.73 -7.59
CA ALA A 182 -6.76 9.42 -6.17
C ALA A 182 -7.83 10.26 -5.43
N LYS A 183 -8.00 11.53 -5.79
CA LYS A 183 -9.07 12.38 -5.24
C LYS A 183 -10.46 11.92 -5.69
N ASP A 184 -10.61 11.55 -6.96
CA ASP A 184 -11.87 11.01 -7.50
C ASP A 184 -12.25 9.69 -6.78
N MET A 185 -11.24 8.84 -6.48
CA MET A 185 -11.45 7.62 -5.70
C MET A 185 -11.93 7.94 -4.28
N ILE A 186 -11.34 8.93 -3.61
CA ILE A 186 -11.77 9.37 -2.28
C ILE A 186 -13.22 9.86 -2.34
N ASP A 187 -13.58 10.68 -3.33
CA ASP A 187 -14.93 11.20 -3.47
C ASP A 187 -15.95 10.07 -3.69
N THR A 188 -15.61 9.08 -4.50
CA THR A 188 -16.48 7.91 -4.72
C THR A 188 -16.60 7.05 -3.45
N LEU A 189 -15.50 6.77 -2.77
CA LEU A 189 -15.51 5.98 -1.53
C LEU A 189 -16.23 6.71 -0.40
N SER A 190 -16.15 8.05 -0.33
CA SER A 190 -16.90 8.85 0.63
C SER A 190 -18.41 8.68 0.47
N GLY A 191 -18.87 8.46 -0.76
CA GLY A 191 -20.26 8.15 -1.06
C GLY A 191 -20.76 6.83 -0.45
N TYR A 192 -19.87 5.91 -0.13
CA TYR A 192 -20.18 4.65 0.57
C TYR A 192 -20.18 4.78 2.08
N ASN A 193 -19.69 5.88 2.64
CA ASN A 193 -19.67 6.15 4.08
C ASN A 193 -21.05 6.68 4.53
N LYS A 194 -22.01 5.78 4.75
CA LYS A 194 -23.38 6.13 5.19
C LYS A 194 -23.45 6.34 6.70
N GLN A 195 -22.62 5.63 7.44
CA GLN A 195 -22.43 5.77 8.87
C GLN A 195 -20.95 6.04 9.17
N ASP A 196 -20.68 6.70 10.27
CA ASP A 196 -19.31 6.95 10.68
C ASP A 196 -18.52 5.64 10.81
N GLY A 197 -17.39 5.56 10.13
CA GLY A 197 -16.53 4.40 10.12
C GLY A 197 -16.86 3.30 9.10
N ASP A 198 -17.84 3.50 8.21
CA ASP A 198 -18.09 2.55 7.11
C ASP A 198 -16.91 2.49 6.14
N VAL A 199 -16.21 3.60 5.95
CA VAL A 199 -15.03 3.71 5.09
C VAL A 199 -13.96 4.52 5.79
N TYR A 200 -12.76 3.95 5.87
CA TYR A 200 -11.55 4.65 6.26
C TYR A 200 -10.50 4.53 5.16
N ILE A 201 -9.76 5.60 4.93
CA ILE A 201 -8.67 5.66 3.95
C ILE A 201 -7.41 6.12 4.65
N SER A 202 -6.28 5.46 4.40
CA SER A 202 -4.94 5.96 4.69
C SER A 202 -4.23 6.38 3.41
N ILE A 203 -3.38 7.40 3.50
CA ILE A 203 -2.52 7.84 2.40
C ILE A 203 -1.08 7.59 2.80
N VAL A 204 -0.37 6.82 2.01
CA VAL A 204 1.03 6.46 2.22
C VAL A 204 1.85 6.88 1.00
N PRO A 205 2.28 8.14 0.94
CA PRO A 205 3.25 8.56 -0.06
C PRO A 205 4.60 7.92 0.22
N PHE A 206 5.26 7.41 -0.79
CA PHE A 206 6.57 6.80 -0.63
C PHE A 206 7.58 7.25 -1.70
N SER A 207 8.84 7.22 -1.34
CA SER A 207 9.98 7.19 -2.24
C SER A 207 10.89 5.99 -1.87
N LYS A 208 12.18 6.18 -1.66
CA LYS A 208 12.99 5.16 -0.96
C LYS A 208 12.62 5.09 0.53
N ASP A 209 11.98 6.12 1.05
CA ASP A 209 11.57 6.34 2.43
C ASP A 209 10.08 6.65 2.52
N VAL A 210 9.58 6.66 3.75
CA VAL A 210 8.26 7.16 4.11
C VAL A 210 8.41 8.29 5.12
N ASN A 211 7.66 9.37 4.94
CA ASN A 211 7.63 10.49 5.89
C ASN A 211 6.52 10.30 6.92
N VAL A 212 6.89 10.04 8.14
CA VAL A 212 5.94 9.86 9.25
C VAL A 212 5.67 11.15 10.04
N GLY A 213 6.39 12.21 9.71
CA GLY A 213 6.29 13.52 10.39
C GLY A 213 7.17 13.62 11.64
N THR A 214 7.67 14.83 11.87
CA THR A 214 8.60 15.13 12.97
C THR A 214 7.96 15.05 14.36
N THR A 215 6.64 15.08 14.46
CA THR A 215 5.92 14.90 15.72
C THR A 215 6.13 13.55 16.36
N ASN A 216 6.54 12.54 15.58
CA ASN A 216 6.82 11.19 16.04
C ASN A 216 8.25 11.00 16.58
N VAL A 217 9.03 12.07 16.74
CA VAL A 217 10.44 12.02 17.17
C VAL A 217 10.67 11.27 18.50
N ASN A 218 9.69 11.21 19.38
CA ASN A 218 9.79 10.53 20.67
C ASN A 218 9.14 9.13 20.68
N GLU A 219 8.74 8.63 19.52
CA GLU A 219 8.08 7.33 19.44
C GLU A 219 9.07 6.18 19.56
N SER A 220 8.74 5.21 20.41
CA SER A 220 9.61 4.07 20.73
C SER A 220 9.80 3.06 19.59
N TRP A 221 9.02 3.15 18.53
CA TRP A 221 9.10 2.31 17.34
C TRP A 221 10.13 2.81 16.31
N ILE A 222 10.75 3.98 16.55
CA ILE A 222 11.84 4.51 15.71
C ILE A 222 13.17 3.96 16.19
N ASN A 223 13.97 3.45 15.27
CA ASN A 223 15.35 3.04 15.52
C ASN A 223 16.30 4.17 15.17
N TRP A 224 16.97 4.69 16.19
CA TRP A 224 17.91 5.80 16.04
C TRP A 224 19.35 5.36 15.80
N THR A 225 19.63 4.06 15.80
CA THR A 225 21.01 3.55 15.77
C THR A 225 21.80 4.07 14.57
N GLU A 226 21.21 4.05 13.37
CA GLU A 226 21.89 4.56 12.17
C GLU A 226 21.91 6.08 12.11
N TRP A 227 20.85 6.73 12.62
CA TRP A 227 20.82 8.18 12.77
C TRP A 227 21.94 8.69 13.68
N GLU A 228 22.23 7.97 14.77
CA GLU A 228 23.21 8.31 15.77
C GLU A 228 24.62 7.87 15.40
N ALA A 229 24.73 6.84 14.59
CA ALA A 229 26.02 6.30 14.18
C ALA A 229 26.80 7.28 13.30
N GLU A 230 28.10 7.15 13.34
CA GLU A 230 28.99 7.75 12.36
C GLU A 230 28.63 7.21 10.96
N PRO A 231 28.47 8.07 9.94
CA PRO A 231 28.10 7.60 8.62
C PRO A 231 29.10 6.57 8.09
N LEU A 232 28.58 5.43 7.65
CA LEU A 232 29.39 4.31 7.17
C LEU A 232 30.35 4.72 6.04
N ALA A 233 29.93 5.64 5.18
CA ALA A 233 30.77 6.20 4.13
C ALA A 233 32.00 6.97 4.67
N LEU A 234 31.97 7.42 5.92
CA LEU A 234 33.08 8.07 6.59
C LEU A 234 33.94 7.07 7.35
N THR A 235 33.37 6.02 7.94
CA THR A 235 34.07 5.01 8.76
C THR A 235 34.77 3.96 7.90
N GLN A 236 34.20 3.55 6.76
CA GLN A 236 34.79 2.50 5.91
C GLN A 236 36.10 2.91 5.21
N ASN A 237 36.38 4.19 5.21
CA ASN A 237 37.58 4.71 4.59
C ASN A 237 38.70 4.91 5.63
N SER A 238 38.98 3.91 6.51
CA SER A 238 40.07 3.95 7.51
C SER A 238 41.13 4.99 7.13
N TYR A 239 40.86 6.22 7.54
CA TYR A 239 41.62 7.37 7.08
C TYR A 239 43.05 7.31 7.66
N PRO A 240 44.02 7.30 6.79
CA PRO A 240 45.03 8.31 6.90
C PRO A 240 44.62 9.49 6.04
N ILE A 241 43.76 10.37 6.56
CA ILE A 241 43.47 11.64 5.88
C ILE A 241 44.76 12.44 5.88
N ASN A 242 45.30 12.70 4.69
CA ASN A 242 46.37 13.65 4.48
C ASN A 242 45.83 14.79 3.63
N VAL A 243 45.68 15.95 4.23
CA VAL A 243 45.24 17.16 3.52
C VAL A 243 46.43 18.11 3.42
N ARG A 244 46.80 18.51 2.22
CA ARG A 244 47.87 19.50 2.01
C ARG A 244 47.26 20.90 1.84
N TYR A 245 47.68 21.80 2.72
CA TYR A 245 47.31 23.21 2.66
C TYR A 245 48.51 24.09 3.02
N ASN A 246 48.79 25.14 2.27
CA ASN A 246 49.92 26.04 2.45
C ASN A 246 51.25 25.30 2.66
N SER A 247 51.51 24.27 1.84
CA SER A 247 52.70 23.41 1.93
C SER A 247 52.83 22.56 3.20
N ILE A 248 51.82 22.58 4.05
CA ILE A 248 51.74 21.78 5.29
C ILE A 248 50.85 20.56 5.02
N ASN A 249 51.28 19.39 5.47
CA ASN A 249 50.46 18.17 5.45
C ASN A 249 49.78 18.01 6.79
N TYR A 250 48.47 17.91 6.78
CA TYR A 250 47.61 17.65 7.96
C TYR A 250 47.16 16.19 7.91
N THR A 251 47.45 15.47 8.99
CA THR A 251 46.84 14.16 9.24
C THR A 251 45.49 14.33 9.94
N TRP A 252 44.71 13.25 10.08
CA TRP A 252 43.44 13.33 10.83
C TRP A 252 43.62 13.91 12.23
N ALA A 253 44.69 13.52 12.92
CA ALA A 253 45.03 14.05 14.24
C ALA A 253 45.39 15.55 14.26
N ASP A 254 45.71 16.11 13.10
CA ASP A 254 46.03 17.54 12.98
C ASP A 254 44.81 18.40 12.65
N ILE A 255 43.67 17.78 12.32
CA ILE A 255 42.45 18.53 11.96
C ILE A 255 41.78 19.05 13.21
N GLY A 256 41.67 20.37 13.35
CA GLY A 256 41.06 21.06 14.47
C GLY A 256 40.61 22.47 14.08
N PRO A 257 40.37 23.36 15.06
CA PRO A 257 39.97 24.73 14.77
C PRO A 257 40.94 25.44 13.82
N GLY A 258 40.44 25.95 12.70
CA GLY A 258 41.25 26.63 11.68
C GLY A 258 41.99 25.72 10.71
N ALA A 259 41.98 24.40 10.91
CA ALA A 259 42.55 23.44 9.97
C ALA A 259 41.76 23.32 8.67
N PRO A 260 42.35 22.84 7.55
CA PRO A 260 41.62 22.60 6.33
C PRO A 260 40.61 21.48 6.49
N CYS A 261 39.46 21.63 5.81
CA CYS A 261 38.42 20.61 5.75
C CYS A 261 38.99 19.29 5.17
N PRO A 262 38.80 18.16 5.83
CA PRO A 262 39.31 16.87 5.36
C PRO A 262 38.50 16.26 4.24
N PHE A 263 37.31 16.80 3.93
CA PHE A 263 36.34 16.26 2.97
C PHE A 263 36.27 17.06 1.67
N ASP A 264 37.33 17.73 1.28
CA ASP A 264 37.36 18.57 0.09
C ASP A 264 37.15 17.79 -1.23
N THR A 265 36.43 18.42 -2.16
CA THR A 265 36.00 17.81 -3.42
C THR A 265 37.09 17.69 -4.49
N SER A 266 38.20 18.40 -4.36
CA SER A 266 39.28 18.35 -5.33
C SER A 266 40.64 18.71 -4.71
N GLY A 267 41.66 18.01 -5.08
CA GLY A 267 43.05 18.32 -4.72
C GLY A 267 43.92 17.08 -4.49
N SER A 268 45.21 17.29 -4.61
CA SER A 268 46.27 16.29 -4.47
C SER A 268 46.47 15.82 -3.02
N GLY A 269 45.48 15.29 -2.39
CA GLY A 269 45.51 14.79 -1.01
C GLY A 269 44.35 13.91 -0.69
N ARG A 270 43.52 13.64 -1.68
CA ARG A 270 42.43 12.66 -1.55
C ARG A 270 43.01 11.27 -1.41
N PRO A 271 42.38 10.38 -0.60
CA PRO A 271 42.57 8.95 -0.74
C PRO A 271 42.07 8.54 -2.13
N THR A 272 43.00 8.43 -3.10
CA THR A 272 42.66 8.19 -4.51
C THR A 272 42.35 6.73 -4.83
N ASN A 273 42.46 5.81 -3.89
CA ASN A 273 42.62 4.40 -4.20
C ASN A 273 41.54 3.46 -3.66
N ASN A 274 40.39 3.92 -3.22
CA ASN A 274 39.31 2.97 -2.98
C ASN A 274 38.17 3.19 -3.95
N SER A 275 38.11 2.31 -4.96
CA SER A 275 37.11 2.36 -6.05
C SER A 275 35.68 2.06 -5.60
N THR A 276 35.50 1.57 -4.39
CA THR A 276 34.21 1.11 -3.88
C THR A 276 33.54 2.05 -2.89
N VAL A 277 34.28 2.88 -2.17
CA VAL A 277 33.70 3.84 -1.24
C VAL A 277 34.46 5.17 -1.40
N LYS A 278 33.95 6.00 -2.27
CA LYS A 278 34.49 7.33 -2.47
C LYS A 278 33.68 8.31 -1.66
N PRO A 279 34.27 9.09 -0.74
CA PRO A 279 33.62 10.29 -0.23
C PRO A 279 33.65 11.34 -1.34
N TYR A 280 32.97 11.07 -2.44
CA TYR A 280 32.81 12.03 -3.52
C TYR A 280 31.84 13.11 -3.11
N GLY A 281 32.22 14.34 -3.31
CA GLY A 281 31.34 15.46 -3.16
C GLY A 281 31.10 15.89 -1.71
N PHE A 282 31.95 15.49 -0.78
CA PHE A 282 31.93 16.04 0.56
C PHE A 282 32.58 17.40 0.61
N GLY A 283 31.91 18.33 1.23
CA GLY A 283 32.45 19.58 1.72
C GLY A 283 32.36 19.64 3.22
N CYS A 284 32.81 20.74 3.82
CA CYS A 284 32.51 21.05 5.20
C CYS A 284 31.49 22.19 5.28
N MET A 285 30.53 22.03 6.17
CA MET A 285 29.58 23.07 6.55
C MET A 285 30.02 23.76 7.82
N ASP A 286 29.56 24.98 8.04
CA ASP A 286 29.86 25.77 9.24
C ASP A 286 29.19 25.19 10.51
N ARG A 287 28.18 24.35 10.35
CA ARG A 287 27.39 23.64 11.39
C ARG A 287 26.76 22.39 10.79
N PRO A 288 26.09 21.54 11.58
CA PRO A 288 25.31 20.43 11.03
C PRO A 288 24.38 20.90 9.93
N ALA A 289 24.41 20.24 8.78
CA ALA A 289 23.66 20.64 7.58
C ALA A 289 22.15 20.67 7.79
N THR A 290 21.64 19.91 8.76
CA THR A 290 20.22 19.86 9.14
C THR A 290 19.79 21.08 9.96
N LEU A 291 20.71 21.84 10.51
CA LEU A 291 20.37 23.06 11.27
C LEU A 291 20.07 24.22 10.33
N SER A 292 19.06 24.99 10.69
CA SER A 292 18.67 26.18 9.94
C SER A 292 19.85 27.15 9.78
N GLY A 293 20.01 27.66 8.57
CA GLY A 293 21.08 28.61 8.24
C GLY A 293 22.45 27.96 8.05
N ALA A 294 22.56 26.63 7.98
CA ALA A 294 23.81 25.97 7.66
C ALA A 294 24.28 26.37 6.24
N THR A 295 25.54 26.73 6.13
CA THR A 295 26.16 27.14 4.87
C THR A 295 27.48 26.41 4.66
N ASN A 296 27.88 26.24 3.40
CA ASN A 296 29.22 25.79 3.10
C ASN A 296 30.25 26.75 3.70
N LEU A 297 31.33 26.21 4.23
CA LEU A 297 32.44 27.01 4.71
C LEU A 297 33.01 27.90 3.60
N ASN A 298 33.46 29.10 3.95
CA ASN A 298 34.07 30.01 3.01
C ASN A 298 35.31 29.38 2.39
N GLN A 299 35.36 29.39 1.09
CA GLN A 299 36.48 28.90 0.33
C GLN A 299 37.66 29.87 0.43
N VAL A 300 38.77 29.41 0.96
CA VAL A 300 40.02 30.23 1.14
C VAL A 300 41.00 30.06 -0.02
N SER A 301 40.87 28.99 -0.81
CA SER A 301 41.56 28.77 -2.07
C SER A 301 40.75 27.77 -2.90
N PRO A 302 41.02 27.59 -4.20
CA PRO A 302 40.28 26.61 -4.99
C PRO A 302 40.18 25.28 -4.28
N ASN A 303 38.94 24.89 -3.91
CA ASN A 303 38.59 23.65 -3.25
C ASN A 303 39.13 23.45 -1.81
N LYS A 304 39.44 24.53 -1.08
CA LYS A 304 39.85 24.51 0.30
C LYS A 304 38.94 25.31 1.19
N TYR A 305 38.47 24.68 2.23
CA TYR A 305 37.61 25.24 3.28
C TYR A 305 38.27 25.07 4.63
N LEU A 306 38.20 26.05 5.51
CA LEU A 306 38.78 25.95 6.83
C LEU A 306 37.73 25.66 7.88
N ILE A 307 38.02 24.76 8.80
CA ILE A 307 37.20 24.44 9.97
C ILE A 307 37.04 25.71 10.80
N PRO A 308 35.83 26.03 11.33
CA PRO A 308 35.62 27.20 12.16
C PRO A 308 36.64 27.26 13.29
N SER A 309 37.36 28.38 13.43
CA SER A 309 38.36 28.59 14.47
C SER A 309 37.81 29.23 15.74
N SER A 310 36.57 29.76 15.69
CA SER A 310 35.90 30.46 16.79
C SER A 310 34.38 30.25 16.72
N GLY A 311 33.68 30.66 17.79
CA GLY A 311 32.24 30.54 17.91
C GLY A 311 31.78 29.16 18.40
N THR A 312 30.45 28.94 18.39
CA THR A 312 29.80 27.71 18.91
C THR A 312 30.29 26.46 18.22
N TYR A 313 30.61 26.55 16.94
CA TYR A 313 31.03 25.41 16.12
C TYR A 313 32.55 25.33 15.89
N ALA A 314 33.35 26.05 16.70
CA ALA A 314 34.80 26.02 16.60
C ALA A 314 35.34 24.58 16.72
N GLY A 315 36.16 24.17 15.77
CA GLY A 315 36.73 22.82 15.70
C GLY A 315 35.74 21.72 15.30
N MET A 316 34.49 22.06 14.95
CA MET A 316 33.57 21.07 14.44
C MET A 316 33.80 20.81 12.95
N ILE A 317 33.85 19.53 12.60
CA ILE A 317 34.05 19.06 11.23
C ILE A 317 32.69 18.49 10.77
N CYS A 318 31.93 19.30 10.03
CA CYS A 318 30.58 18.96 9.62
C CYS A 318 30.58 18.52 8.16
N PRO A 319 30.65 17.21 7.86
CA PRO A 319 30.65 16.75 6.49
C PRO A 319 29.29 16.99 5.84
N SER A 320 29.31 17.40 4.57
CA SER A 320 28.13 17.46 3.72
C SER A 320 28.43 16.77 2.41
N ILE A 321 27.41 16.18 1.80
CA ILE A 321 27.48 15.75 0.40
C ILE A 321 27.07 16.94 -0.44
N ASP A 322 27.94 17.31 -1.40
CA ASP A 322 27.62 18.33 -2.38
C ASP A 322 26.41 17.91 -3.22
N SER A 323 25.38 18.73 -3.17
CA SER A 323 24.15 18.48 -3.87
C SER A 323 24.36 18.56 -5.37
N GLY A 324 24.09 17.52 -6.09
CA GLY A 324 23.45 17.74 -7.36
C GLY A 324 24.13 17.25 -8.60
N THR A 325 25.41 16.99 -8.74
CA THR A 325 25.94 16.55 -10.05
C THR A 325 26.71 15.24 -10.03
N LYS A 326 27.10 14.76 -8.88
CA LYS A 326 28.02 13.61 -8.78
C LYS A 326 27.43 12.32 -8.26
N PHE A 327 26.17 12.36 -7.82
CA PHE A 327 25.40 11.17 -7.47
C PHE A 327 24.03 11.23 -8.15
N PRO A 328 23.92 10.74 -9.38
CA PRO A 328 22.60 10.63 -10.03
C PRO A 328 21.64 9.86 -9.12
N GLY A 329 20.49 10.44 -8.84
CA GLY A 329 19.46 9.85 -7.99
C GLY A 329 19.65 10.01 -6.48
N LYS A 330 20.64 10.77 -6.01
CA LYS A 330 20.82 11.09 -4.58
C LYS A 330 20.73 12.59 -4.37
N THR A 331 19.53 13.08 -4.16
CA THR A 331 19.30 14.46 -3.76
C THR A 331 19.57 14.62 -2.27
N ASN A 332 20.53 15.48 -1.93
CA ASN A 332 20.71 16.05 -0.59
C ASN A 332 20.86 15.04 0.56
N ILE A 333 21.83 14.14 0.51
CA ILE A 333 22.23 13.39 1.71
C ILE A 333 23.05 14.33 2.57
N PHE A 334 22.43 14.85 3.63
CA PHE A 334 23.13 15.60 4.67
C PHE A 334 23.36 14.68 5.86
N TYR A 335 24.57 14.70 6.39
CA TYR A 335 24.80 14.00 7.64
C TYR A 335 24.30 14.84 8.80
N ASN A 336 23.55 14.19 9.66
CA ASN A 336 23.01 14.83 10.86
C ASN A 336 24.05 14.83 11.99
N GLY A 337 25.16 15.46 11.80
CA GLY A 337 26.17 15.56 12.83
C GLY A 337 27.48 16.09 12.32
N CYS A 338 28.35 16.33 13.25
CA CYS A 338 29.73 16.78 13.03
C CYS A 338 30.68 15.99 13.93
N TYR A 339 31.94 15.90 13.53
CA TYR A 339 32.96 15.52 14.47
C TYR A 339 33.30 16.73 15.35
N THR A 340 33.43 16.51 16.65
CA THR A 340 33.97 17.47 17.58
C THR A 340 35.45 17.16 17.78
N SER A 341 36.32 18.14 17.49
CA SER A 341 37.75 18.03 17.74
C SER A 341 38.02 18.36 19.20
N VAL A 342 38.65 17.43 19.92
CA VAL A 342 39.10 17.61 21.31
C VAL A 342 40.62 17.50 21.34
N VAL A 343 41.28 18.40 22.05
CA VAL A 343 42.73 18.35 22.22
C VAL A 343 43.10 16.98 22.80
N ASP A 344 43.95 16.25 22.09
CA ASP A 344 44.50 14.96 22.52
C ASP A 344 45.84 15.14 23.21
N GLN A 345 46.77 15.78 22.52
CA GLN A 345 48.11 16.01 23.02
C GLN A 345 48.61 17.40 22.65
N THR A 346 49.49 17.92 23.52
CA THR A 346 50.28 19.12 23.26
C THR A 346 51.74 18.77 23.42
N ASN A 347 52.54 18.97 22.39
CA ASN A 347 53.96 18.64 22.38
C ASN A 347 54.78 19.89 22.19
N VAL A 348 55.72 20.16 23.09
CA VAL A 348 56.70 21.23 22.93
C VAL A 348 57.75 20.80 21.90
N LEU A 349 57.75 21.49 20.74
CA LEU A 349 58.67 21.19 19.64
C LEU A 349 59.99 21.95 19.72
N SER A 350 59.93 23.16 20.28
CA SER A 350 61.12 23.96 20.55
C SER A 350 60.89 24.92 21.72
N SER A 351 61.97 25.33 22.40
CA SER A 351 61.93 26.26 23.54
C SER A 351 63.11 27.16 23.57
N GLY A 352 63.01 28.33 24.24
CA GLY A 352 64.07 29.29 24.39
C GLY A 352 63.91 30.54 23.52
N SER A 353 64.83 31.51 23.64
CA SER A 353 64.71 32.81 22.97
C SER A 353 64.70 32.75 21.42
N SER A 354 65.16 31.66 20.85
CA SER A 354 65.17 31.41 19.40
C SER A 354 64.18 30.33 19.01
N ALA A 355 63.24 29.99 19.89
CA ALA A 355 62.23 28.98 19.59
C ALA A 355 61.34 29.39 18.41
N ALA A 356 61.23 28.48 17.47
CA ALA A 356 60.36 28.64 16.30
C ALA A 356 59.67 27.31 15.98
N CYS A 357 58.50 27.41 15.40
CA CYS A 357 57.83 26.20 14.91
C CYS A 357 58.62 25.60 13.75
N PRO A 358 58.88 24.30 13.76
CA PRO A 358 59.54 23.63 12.65
C PRO A 358 58.72 23.78 11.37
N ALA A 359 59.42 24.00 10.26
CA ALA A 359 58.76 24.17 8.96
C ALA A 359 57.87 22.94 8.61
N GLY A 360 56.65 23.19 8.13
CA GLY A 360 55.73 22.12 7.74
C GLY A 360 55.02 21.40 8.87
N LYS A 361 55.17 21.84 10.14
CA LYS A 361 54.40 21.28 11.26
C LYS A 361 53.06 21.97 11.44
N PRO A 362 51.93 21.23 11.33
CA PRO A 362 50.59 21.78 11.55
C PRO A 362 50.38 22.13 13.00
N ASN A 363 49.50 23.08 13.28
CA ASN A 363 49.03 23.48 14.63
C ASN A 363 50.15 23.81 15.62
N CYS A 364 51.29 24.27 15.14
CA CYS A 364 52.38 24.72 16.01
C CYS A 364 52.23 26.23 16.26
N VAL A 365 52.18 26.60 17.53
CA VAL A 365 52.08 28.00 18.00
C VAL A 365 53.13 28.24 19.04
N CYS A 366 53.89 29.33 18.88
CA CYS A 366 54.86 29.75 19.88
C CYS A 366 54.21 30.70 20.88
N GLN A 367 54.38 30.42 22.18
CA GLN A 367 53.83 31.18 23.31
C GLN A 367 54.94 31.58 24.25
N GLY A 368 54.81 32.74 24.94
CA GLY A 368 55.83 33.28 25.81
C GLY A 368 56.73 34.30 25.12
N SER A 369 57.77 34.79 25.83
CA SER A 369 58.72 35.76 25.30
C SER A 369 60.13 35.49 25.84
N GLY A 370 61.14 35.81 25.02
CA GLY A 370 62.54 35.60 25.37
C GLY A 370 62.84 34.13 25.69
N SER A 371 63.59 33.88 26.77
CA SER A 371 64.00 32.53 27.16
C SER A 371 62.86 31.61 27.60
N SER A 372 61.67 32.16 27.86
CA SER A 372 60.43 31.41 28.20
C SER A 372 59.56 31.05 27.03
N THR A 373 59.98 31.36 25.79
CA THR A 373 59.19 31.01 24.60
C THR A 373 59.15 29.49 24.44
N GLN A 374 57.93 28.97 24.20
CA GLN A 374 57.71 27.56 23.86
C GLN A 374 56.84 27.48 22.58
N CYS A 375 57.25 26.68 21.62
CA CYS A 375 56.49 26.38 20.44
C CYS A 375 55.84 25.02 20.58
N ILE A 376 54.51 24.98 20.64
CA ILE A 376 53.69 23.85 21.02
C ILE A 376 52.87 23.41 19.82
N GLN A 377 52.98 22.13 19.48
CA GLN A 377 52.07 21.50 18.52
C GLN A 377 50.91 20.90 19.28
N THR A 378 49.66 21.11 18.76
CA THR A 378 48.44 20.53 19.29
C THR A 378 47.93 19.49 18.31
N THR A 379 47.54 18.32 18.83
CA THR A 379 46.85 17.27 18.08
C THR A 379 45.46 17.02 18.68
N TYR A 380 44.57 16.41 17.90
CA TYR A 380 43.16 16.28 18.24
C TYR A 380 42.68 14.84 18.10
N LYS A 381 41.74 14.46 18.99
CA LYS A 381 40.83 13.34 18.82
C LYS A 381 39.49 13.84 18.34
N HIS A 382 38.81 13.04 17.55
CA HIS A 382 37.53 13.39 16.97
C HIS A 382 36.44 12.44 17.44
N TYR A 383 35.32 13.01 17.82
CA TYR A 383 34.16 12.27 18.29
C TYR A 383 32.93 12.67 17.51
N TRP A 384 32.26 11.69 16.94
CA TRP A 384 31.04 11.93 16.20
C TRP A 384 29.92 12.43 17.11
N ARG A 385 29.26 13.52 16.74
CA ARG A 385 28.10 14.12 17.43
C ARG A 385 28.33 14.60 18.87
N ARG A 386 29.55 14.74 19.33
CA ARG A 386 29.76 15.44 20.58
C ARG A 386 29.46 16.91 20.43
N HIS A 387 28.61 17.40 21.31
CA HIS A 387 28.31 18.84 21.35
C HIS A 387 29.52 19.57 21.98
N PRO A 388 29.97 20.72 21.40
CA PRO A 388 31.12 21.45 21.94
C PRO A 388 30.88 22.02 23.33
N THR A 389 29.64 22.17 23.77
CA THR A 389 29.27 22.63 25.13
C THR A 389 29.18 21.49 26.14
N ASP A 390 29.42 20.24 25.78
CA ASP A 390 29.54 19.16 26.72
C ASP A 390 30.80 19.42 27.58
N ALA A 391 30.62 19.91 28.80
CA ALA A 391 31.68 20.31 29.69
C ALA A 391 32.63 19.16 30.06
N ALA A 392 32.13 17.91 30.05
CA ALA A 392 32.94 16.74 30.33
C ALA A 392 33.73 16.28 29.12
N LYS A 393 33.29 16.55 27.88
CA LYS A 393 33.83 16.11 26.59
C LYS A 393 34.23 14.60 26.55
N THR A 394 33.79 13.87 27.54
CA THR A 394 34.09 12.45 27.79
C THR A 394 32.88 11.55 27.56
N ALA A 395 31.67 12.08 27.73
CA ALA A 395 30.44 11.37 27.42
C ALA A 395 30.01 11.69 25.99
N ALA A 396 29.46 10.73 25.27
CA ALA A 396 28.75 11.01 24.05
C ALA A 396 27.57 11.94 24.40
N ALA A 397 27.46 13.09 23.76
CA ALA A 397 26.26 13.91 23.88
C ALA A 397 25.06 13.07 23.43
N ALA A 398 23.96 13.20 24.14
CA ALA A 398 22.73 12.58 23.66
C ALA A 398 22.45 13.09 22.24
N PRO A 399 22.11 12.24 21.31
CA PRO A 399 21.85 12.64 19.94
C PRO A 399 20.69 13.62 19.89
N ASP A 400 20.86 14.69 19.13
CA ASP A 400 19.78 15.64 18.92
C ASP A 400 18.84 15.16 17.81
N HIS A 401 17.74 14.52 18.20
CA HIS A 401 16.71 14.05 17.27
C HIS A 401 15.80 15.19 16.77
N SER A 402 15.90 16.40 17.35
CA SER A 402 15.04 17.53 16.97
C SER A 402 15.27 18.00 15.52
N THR A 403 16.42 17.67 14.94
CA THR A 403 16.74 17.96 13.54
C THR A 403 16.26 16.90 12.56
N TRP A 404 15.67 15.81 13.05
CA TRP A 404 15.11 14.77 12.18
C TRP A 404 13.93 15.31 11.35
N THR A 405 13.90 14.97 10.08
CA THR A 405 12.94 15.52 9.11
C THR A 405 11.67 14.68 8.95
N GLY A 406 11.55 13.60 9.73
CA GLY A 406 10.38 12.73 9.73
C GLY A 406 10.49 11.51 8.81
N CYS A 407 11.61 11.33 8.09
CA CYS A 407 11.78 10.16 7.23
C CYS A 407 12.28 8.93 7.98
N ILE A 408 11.72 7.81 7.61
CA ILE A 408 12.14 6.47 8.03
C ILE A 408 12.31 5.57 6.81
N ASN A 409 13.15 4.56 6.94
CA ASN A 409 13.38 3.57 5.91
C ASN A 409 13.05 2.15 6.38
N ASP A 410 13.47 1.14 5.60
CA ASP A 410 13.16 -0.26 5.87
C ASP A 410 13.66 -0.72 7.23
N ARG A 411 12.96 -1.68 7.82
CA ARG A 411 13.39 -2.48 8.96
C ARG A 411 14.58 -3.38 8.59
N ASP A 412 15.11 -4.09 9.57
CA ASP A 412 16.03 -5.18 9.29
C ASP A 412 15.38 -6.28 8.44
N GLN A 413 16.18 -6.94 7.61
CA GLN A 413 15.69 -7.92 6.63
C GLN A 413 14.93 -9.09 7.22
N ALA A 414 15.06 -9.36 8.51
CA ALA A 414 14.24 -10.35 9.21
C ALA A 414 12.77 -9.89 9.38
N TYR A 415 12.50 -8.59 9.29
CA TYR A 415 11.20 -7.99 9.58
C TYR A 415 10.66 -7.06 8.50
N ASP A 416 11.44 -6.65 7.51
CA ASP A 416 11.02 -5.72 6.44
C ASP A 416 9.88 -6.28 5.56
N THR A 417 9.69 -7.59 5.57
CA THR A 417 8.62 -8.28 4.83
C THR A 417 7.47 -8.76 5.72
N GLN A 418 7.45 -8.37 7.00
CA GLN A 418 6.47 -8.85 7.98
C GLN A 418 5.62 -7.71 8.54
N ASN A 419 4.45 -8.06 9.11
CA ASN A 419 3.59 -7.12 9.86
C ASN A 419 3.80 -7.20 11.38
N THR A 420 4.97 -7.65 11.83
CA THR A 420 5.29 -7.71 13.26
C THR A 420 5.25 -6.32 13.87
N ALA A 421 4.60 -6.16 15.01
CA ALA A 421 4.60 -4.91 15.76
C ALA A 421 6.03 -4.47 16.08
N PRO A 422 6.41 -3.20 15.83
CA PRO A 422 7.72 -2.74 16.21
C PRO A 422 7.85 -2.75 17.75
N GLY A 423 8.92 -3.38 18.23
CA GLY A 423 9.25 -3.43 19.64
C GLY A 423 9.61 -2.07 20.23
N SER A 424 9.51 -1.93 21.54
CA SER A 424 9.90 -0.73 22.26
C SER A 424 11.30 -0.89 22.87
N GLY A 425 12.13 0.15 22.79
CA GLY A 425 13.44 0.23 23.43
C GLY A 425 14.52 -0.67 22.78
N SER A 426 15.63 -0.81 23.45
CA SER A 426 16.83 -1.52 22.97
C SER A 426 16.67 -3.03 22.81
N ALA A 427 15.61 -3.61 23.35
CA ALA A 427 15.40 -5.07 23.36
C ALA A 427 14.95 -5.66 22.03
N ALA A 428 14.42 -4.84 21.09
CA ALA A 428 13.95 -5.32 19.79
C ALA A 428 14.24 -4.34 18.63
N PRO A 429 15.49 -3.87 18.46
CA PRO A 429 15.81 -2.84 17.46
C PRO A 429 15.51 -3.29 16.02
N SER A 430 15.65 -4.58 15.73
CA SER A 430 15.41 -5.12 14.38
C SER A 430 13.97 -5.00 13.90
N THR A 431 13.01 -4.89 14.82
CA THR A 431 11.58 -4.70 14.47
C THR A 431 11.20 -3.24 14.27
N GLN A 432 12.05 -2.31 14.70
CA GLN A 432 11.82 -0.87 14.61
C GLN A 432 12.14 -0.33 13.22
N PHE A 433 11.58 0.83 12.88
CA PHE A 433 11.86 1.55 11.63
C PHE A 433 13.04 2.50 11.84
N TYR A 434 14.00 2.47 10.95
CA TYR A 434 15.20 3.28 11.08
C TYR A 434 14.96 4.72 10.64
N ALA A 435 15.35 5.66 11.50
CA ALA A 435 15.35 7.08 11.17
C ALA A 435 16.36 7.36 10.05
N GLU A 436 15.91 8.04 9.00
CA GLU A 436 16.75 8.39 7.85
C GLU A 436 17.42 9.74 8.05
N GLN A 437 18.68 9.85 7.65
CA GLN A 437 19.49 11.07 7.79
C GLN A 437 19.32 12.10 6.66
N TRP A 438 18.24 12.06 5.91
CA TRP A 438 18.05 12.97 4.79
C TRP A 438 17.58 14.34 5.26
N ALA A 439 18.18 15.40 4.69
CA ALA A 439 17.77 16.78 4.94
C ALA A 439 16.41 17.12 4.33
N SER A 440 16.08 16.47 3.23
CA SER A 440 14.78 16.66 2.59
C SER A 440 14.04 15.34 2.52
N CYS A 441 13.22 15.11 3.52
CA CYS A 441 12.22 14.06 3.51
C CYS A 441 11.12 14.39 2.50
N LEU A 442 10.30 13.41 2.14
CA LEU A 442 9.15 13.65 1.26
C LEU A 442 8.28 14.78 1.81
N PRO A 443 7.78 15.68 0.95
CA PRO A 443 6.91 16.78 1.37
C PRO A 443 5.64 16.29 2.06
N ALA A 444 5.02 15.23 1.54
CA ALA A 444 3.80 14.67 2.09
C ALA A 444 4.08 13.61 3.15
N THR A 445 3.50 13.80 4.33
CA THR A 445 3.54 12.82 5.41
C THR A 445 2.46 11.75 5.21
N VAL A 446 2.69 10.55 5.74
CA VAL A 446 1.66 9.52 5.84
C VAL A 446 0.45 10.07 6.60
N THR A 447 -0.71 9.56 6.24
CA THR A 447 -1.95 9.85 6.94
C THR A 447 -2.56 8.52 7.38
N ALA A 448 -2.76 8.36 8.68
CA ALA A 448 -3.46 7.21 9.24
C ALA A 448 -4.89 7.09 8.69
N MET A 449 -5.50 5.94 8.89
CA MET A 449 -6.88 5.68 8.49
C MET A 449 -7.82 6.78 8.99
N SER A 450 -8.47 7.47 8.07
CA SER A 450 -9.33 8.62 8.32
C SER A 450 -10.53 8.62 7.37
N ASN A 451 -11.61 9.24 7.79
CA ASN A 451 -12.77 9.59 6.97
C ASN A 451 -12.94 11.11 6.85
N GLN A 452 -11.87 11.86 7.11
CA GLN A 452 -11.83 13.31 6.89
C GLN A 452 -11.47 13.59 5.42
N TRP A 453 -12.45 13.52 4.54
CA TRP A 453 -12.26 13.47 3.08
C TRP A 453 -11.45 14.65 2.54
N GLN A 454 -11.72 15.86 3.02
CA GLN A 454 -10.97 17.03 2.56
C GLN A 454 -9.50 16.95 2.98
N THR A 455 -9.23 16.59 4.22
CA THR A 455 -7.84 16.41 4.70
C THR A 455 -7.07 15.38 3.88
N LEU A 456 -7.71 14.26 3.52
CA LEU A 456 -7.10 13.24 2.66
C LEU A 456 -6.78 13.81 1.26
N LYS A 457 -7.70 14.58 0.66
CA LYS A 457 -7.47 15.23 -0.65
C LYS A 457 -6.38 16.29 -0.59
N ASP A 458 -6.30 17.04 0.49
CA ASP A 458 -5.24 18.04 0.70
C ASP A 458 -3.86 17.38 0.81
N LYS A 459 -3.77 16.22 1.47
CA LYS A 459 -2.54 15.42 1.53
C LYS A 459 -2.08 14.95 0.15
N ILE A 460 -2.99 14.48 -0.68
CA ILE A 460 -2.67 14.11 -2.07
C ILE A 460 -2.19 15.32 -2.86
N THR A 461 -2.84 16.46 -2.70
CA THR A 461 -2.47 17.71 -3.38
C THR A 461 -1.06 18.20 -2.98
N ALA A 462 -0.66 17.95 -1.74
CA ALA A 462 0.66 18.33 -1.22
C ALA A 462 1.80 17.42 -1.69
N MET A 463 1.52 16.30 -2.35
CA MET A 463 2.55 15.39 -2.87
C MET A 463 3.35 16.07 -3.99
N SER A 464 4.68 15.95 -3.91
CA SER A 464 5.61 16.49 -4.90
C SER A 464 6.68 15.45 -5.21
N PRO A 465 6.97 15.16 -6.48
CA PRO A 465 7.88 14.08 -6.87
C PRO A 465 9.30 14.31 -6.38
N SER A 466 9.86 13.33 -5.68
CA SER A 466 11.25 13.38 -5.21
C SER A 466 11.81 12.01 -4.82
N GLY A 467 13.10 11.80 -5.02
CA GLY A 467 13.84 10.65 -4.52
C GLY A 467 13.76 9.39 -5.40
N ASN A 468 14.38 8.33 -4.90
CA ASN A 468 14.43 7.01 -5.53
C ASN A 468 13.20 6.16 -5.14
N THR A 469 13.04 5.00 -5.79
CA THR A 469 11.87 4.16 -5.65
C THR A 469 12.13 2.93 -4.77
N ASN A 470 11.32 2.77 -3.72
CA ASN A 470 11.19 1.59 -2.90
C ASN A 470 9.70 1.30 -2.65
N GLN A 471 9.12 0.48 -3.51
CA GLN A 471 7.70 0.14 -3.39
C GLN A 471 7.43 -0.71 -2.14
N ALA A 472 8.44 -1.49 -1.68
CA ALA A 472 8.31 -2.36 -0.53
C ALA A 472 8.06 -1.58 0.77
N VAL A 473 8.80 -0.48 1.02
CA VAL A 473 8.57 0.32 2.22
C VAL A 473 7.18 0.96 2.21
N GLY A 474 6.74 1.46 1.04
CA GLY A 474 5.37 1.98 0.87
C GLY A 474 4.31 0.92 1.17
N LEU A 475 4.45 -0.27 0.59
CA LEU A 475 3.54 -1.40 0.81
C LEU A 475 3.51 -1.85 2.28
N ALA A 476 4.67 -1.95 2.93
CA ALA A 476 4.76 -2.31 4.34
C ALA A 476 3.99 -1.31 5.23
N TRP A 477 4.13 0.00 4.96
CA TRP A 477 3.38 1.03 5.67
C TRP A 477 1.89 1.03 5.33
N GLY A 478 1.52 0.71 4.08
CA GLY A 478 0.14 0.46 3.69
C GLY A 478 -0.48 -0.67 4.50
N TRP A 479 0.24 -1.79 4.63
CA TRP A 479 -0.21 -2.94 5.43
C TRP A 479 -0.31 -2.60 6.93
N GLN A 480 0.70 -1.92 7.49
CA GLN A 480 0.68 -1.43 8.87
C GLN A 480 -0.55 -0.54 9.15
N SER A 481 -0.93 0.31 8.20
CA SER A 481 -2.06 1.23 8.36
C SER A 481 -3.42 0.52 8.49
N LEU A 482 -3.52 -0.73 8.07
CA LEU A 482 -4.73 -1.56 8.16
C LEU A 482 -4.87 -2.24 9.53
N ASP A 483 -3.78 -2.34 10.29
CA ASP A 483 -3.77 -2.99 11.59
C ASP A 483 -4.28 -2.06 12.69
N THR A 484 -4.97 -2.66 13.69
CA THR A 484 -5.52 -1.92 14.84
C THR A 484 -4.58 -1.91 16.03
N THR A 485 -3.58 -2.78 16.04
CA THR A 485 -2.73 -3.05 17.21
C THR A 485 -1.32 -2.52 17.03
N ASN A 486 -0.83 -2.47 15.79
CA ASN A 486 0.54 -2.08 15.50
C ASN A 486 0.69 -0.55 15.44
N PRO A 487 1.64 0.05 16.17
CA PRO A 487 2.14 1.36 15.85
C PRO A 487 2.89 1.24 14.48
N PRO A 488 3.20 2.32 13.77
CA PRO A 488 3.05 3.73 14.15
C PRO A 488 1.74 4.35 13.72
N ILE A 489 1.10 3.82 12.69
CA ILE A 489 -0.18 4.33 12.18
C ILE A 489 -1.23 3.22 12.33
N LYS A 490 -2.14 3.44 13.28
CA LYS A 490 -3.17 2.46 13.59
C LYS A 490 -4.44 2.74 12.82
N ALA A 491 -5.08 1.67 12.34
CA ALA A 491 -6.47 1.75 11.98
C ALA A 491 -7.34 1.94 13.25
N PRO A 492 -8.49 2.61 13.13
CA PRO A 492 -9.45 2.65 14.22
C PRO A 492 -9.82 1.25 14.71
N PRO A 493 -10.10 1.06 16.00
CA PRO A 493 -10.50 -0.24 16.53
C PRO A 493 -11.65 -0.86 15.74
N LYS A 494 -11.64 -2.18 15.59
CA LYS A 494 -12.76 -2.90 14.99
C LYS A 494 -13.96 -2.83 15.94
N VAL A 495 -15.11 -2.42 15.39
CA VAL A 495 -16.38 -2.51 16.11
C VAL A 495 -16.89 -3.92 15.95
N THR A 496 -17.30 -4.56 17.05
CA THR A 496 -17.97 -5.85 17.03
C THR A 496 -19.17 -5.77 16.09
N ASP A 497 -19.51 -6.86 15.44
CA ASP A 497 -20.62 -6.96 14.50
C ASP A 497 -20.39 -6.37 13.10
N TYR A 498 -19.18 -5.94 12.75
CA TYR A 498 -18.82 -5.54 11.39
C TYR A 498 -17.76 -6.46 10.79
N ILE A 499 -17.95 -6.80 9.52
CA ILE A 499 -16.93 -7.47 8.70
C ILE A 499 -16.06 -6.39 8.08
N TYR A 500 -14.77 -6.44 8.37
CA TYR A 500 -13.83 -5.48 7.78
C TYR A 500 -13.22 -6.03 6.50
N LYS A 501 -13.32 -5.26 5.43
CA LYS A 501 -12.70 -5.52 4.14
C LYS A 501 -11.50 -4.59 4.00
N ASN A 502 -10.31 -5.17 3.87
CA ASN A 502 -9.07 -4.42 3.79
C ASN A 502 -8.55 -4.45 2.35
N TYR A 503 -8.17 -3.29 1.86
CA TYR A 503 -7.67 -3.09 0.50
C TYR A 503 -6.38 -2.30 0.54
N ILE A 504 -5.42 -2.66 -0.31
CA ILE A 504 -4.25 -1.86 -0.62
C ILE A 504 -4.31 -1.52 -2.11
N VAL A 505 -4.15 -0.25 -2.44
CA VAL A 505 -4.01 0.24 -3.81
C VAL A 505 -2.60 0.78 -3.94
N LEU A 506 -1.70 0.01 -4.53
CA LEU A 506 -0.30 0.38 -4.78
C LEU A 506 -0.17 0.92 -6.20
N LEU A 507 0.19 2.17 -6.31
CA LEU A 507 0.49 2.82 -7.59
C LEU A 507 1.96 3.19 -7.65
N SER A 508 2.63 2.81 -8.75
CA SER A 508 3.99 3.24 -9.07
C SER A 508 4.17 3.42 -10.58
N ASP A 509 5.04 4.34 -10.99
CA ASP A 509 5.34 4.58 -12.40
C ASP A 509 6.50 3.73 -12.91
N GLY A 510 7.30 3.17 -12.03
CA GLY A 510 8.55 2.59 -12.44
C GLY A 510 8.97 1.34 -11.68
N LEU A 511 10.26 1.12 -11.78
CA LEU A 511 10.94 -0.01 -11.19
C LEU A 511 11.60 0.41 -9.87
N ASN A 512 11.77 -0.52 -8.96
CA ASN A 512 12.54 -0.27 -7.74
C ASN A 512 13.97 0.13 -8.07
N THR A 513 14.48 1.17 -7.41
CA THR A 513 15.82 1.70 -7.67
C THR A 513 16.72 1.71 -6.43
N GLN A 514 16.15 1.83 -5.24
CA GLN A 514 16.94 1.87 -4.00
C GLN A 514 16.08 1.54 -2.79
N ASN A 515 16.54 0.62 -1.97
CA ASN A 515 16.07 0.45 -0.58
C ASN A 515 17.25 0.65 0.40
N ARG A 516 17.04 0.43 1.69
CA ARG A 516 18.09 0.53 2.71
C ARG A 516 19.29 -0.38 2.42
N TRP A 517 19.09 -1.53 1.79
CA TRP A 517 20.07 -2.60 1.65
C TRP A 517 20.73 -2.68 0.28
N SER A 518 20.06 -2.18 -0.77
CA SER A 518 20.48 -2.40 -2.15
C SER A 518 20.08 -1.26 -3.06
N THR A 519 20.87 -1.09 -4.12
CA THR A 519 20.52 -0.29 -5.31
C THR A 519 20.31 -1.18 -6.54
N THR A 520 20.27 -2.49 -6.35
CA THR A 520 20.05 -3.46 -7.43
C THR A 520 18.58 -3.85 -7.46
N GLN A 521 17.90 -3.54 -8.54
CA GLN A 521 16.47 -3.77 -8.74
C GLN A 521 16.04 -5.18 -8.36
N THR A 522 16.72 -6.21 -8.90
CA THR A 522 16.35 -7.61 -8.67
C THR A 522 16.40 -8.02 -7.19
N SER A 523 17.33 -7.44 -6.42
CA SER A 523 17.44 -7.70 -4.98
C SER A 523 16.29 -7.04 -4.21
N ILE A 524 15.87 -5.84 -4.63
CA ILE A 524 14.76 -5.10 -4.03
C ILE A 524 13.43 -5.79 -4.38
N ASP A 525 13.25 -6.17 -5.66
CA ASP A 525 12.06 -6.86 -6.15
C ASP A 525 11.85 -8.20 -5.44
N ALA A 526 12.91 -8.96 -5.19
CA ALA A 526 12.83 -10.22 -4.45
C ALA A 526 12.30 -10.03 -3.02
N ARG A 527 12.69 -8.96 -2.33
CA ARG A 527 12.16 -8.63 -1.00
C ARG A 527 10.69 -8.21 -1.08
N GLN A 528 10.33 -7.39 -2.06
CA GLN A 528 8.96 -6.98 -2.29
C GLN A 528 8.04 -8.16 -2.59
N GLN A 529 8.48 -9.14 -3.38
CA GLN A 529 7.69 -10.35 -3.67
C GLN A 529 7.35 -11.13 -2.39
N ILE A 530 8.33 -11.29 -1.48
CA ILE A 530 8.11 -11.94 -0.18
C ILE A 530 7.07 -11.14 0.62
N LEU A 531 7.21 -9.82 0.69
CA LEU A 531 6.25 -8.95 1.39
C LEU A 531 4.85 -9.09 0.80
N CYS A 532 4.72 -9.01 -0.53
CA CYS A 532 3.43 -9.14 -1.22
C CYS A 532 2.75 -10.49 -0.93
N GLN A 533 3.54 -11.57 -0.87
CA GLN A 533 3.02 -12.88 -0.52
C GLN A 533 2.53 -12.91 0.93
N ASN A 534 3.31 -12.38 1.86
CA ASN A 534 2.92 -12.32 3.27
C ASN A 534 1.65 -11.48 3.50
N VAL A 535 1.48 -10.37 2.75
CA VAL A 535 0.24 -9.57 2.79
C VAL A 535 -0.96 -10.38 2.29
N LYS A 536 -0.80 -11.16 1.22
CA LYS A 536 -1.88 -12.00 0.65
C LYS A 536 -2.22 -13.19 1.53
N ASP A 537 -1.25 -13.70 2.28
CA ASP A 537 -1.40 -14.86 3.18
C ASP A 537 -1.89 -14.46 4.59
N ASP A 538 -2.13 -13.16 4.85
CA ASP A 538 -2.67 -12.71 6.13
C ASP A 538 -4.12 -13.18 6.30
N THR A 539 -4.31 -14.26 7.05
CA THR A 539 -5.63 -14.83 7.34
C THR A 539 -6.34 -14.12 8.50
N VAL A 540 -5.62 -13.38 9.32
CA VAL A 540 -6.16 -12.64 10.47
C VAL A 540 -6.84 -11.34 10.01
N ASN A 541 -6.18 -10.65 9.09
CA ASN A 541 -6.67 -9.42 8.47
C ASN A 541 -6.57 -9.55 6.93
N PRO A 542 -7.41 -10.35 6.28
CA PRO A 542 -7.32 -10.58 4.84
C PRO A 542 -7.28 -9.27 4.06
N VAL A 543 -6.32 -9.16 3.14
CA VAL A 543 -6.08 -7.97 2.34
C VAL A 543 -6.18 -8.30 0.85
N THR A 544 -6.92 -7.48 0.12
CA THR A 544 -6.91 -7.51 -1.35
C THR A 544 -5.98 -6.42 -1.87
N ILE A 545 -4.98 -6.80 -2.67
CA ILE A 545 -4.00 -5.87 -3.24
C ILE A 545 -4.38 -5.58 -4.69
N PHE A 546 -4.53 -4.30 -4.99
CA PHE A 546 -4.58 -3.76 -6.35
C PHE A 546 -3.25 -3.09 -6.65
N THR A 547 -2.69 -3.33 -7.82
CA THR A 547 -1.47 -2.65 -8.26
C THR A 547 -1.71 -1.96 -9.61
N ILE A 548 -1.19 -0.73 -9.73
CA ILE A 548 -1.30 0.09 -10.92
C ILE A 548 0.10 0.52 -11.32
N GLN A 549 0.54 0.11 -12.51
CA GLN A 549 1.77 0.64 -13.12
C GLN A 549 1.44 1.79 -14.08
N VAL A 550 1.97 2.98 -13.80
CA VAL A 550 1.81 4.16 -14.66
C VAL A 550 3.01 4.24 -15.61
N ASN A 551 2.91 3.60 -16.76
CA ASN A 551 3.97 3.49 -17.76
C ASN A 551 3.67 4.35 -19.00
N ILE A 552 3.70 5.67 -18.84
CA ILE A 552 3.33 6.61 -19.90
C ILE A 552 4.31 6.53 -21.06
N GLY A 553 3.76 6.32 -22.25
CA GLY A 553 4.54 6.20 -23.47
C GLY A 553 5.31 4.88 -23.60
N ASN A 554 5.02 3.88 -22.77
CA ASN A 554 5.75 2.60 -22.70
C ASN A 554 7.26 2.80 -22.49
N ALA A 555 7.65 3.76 -21.66
CA ALA A 555 9.05 4.11 -21.39
C ALA A 555 9.78 2.99 -20.63
N ASP A 556 9.06 2.23 -19.82
CA ASP A 556 9.59 1.17 -18.97
C ASP A 556 9.02 -0.20 -19.35
N ALA A 557 9.70 -1.26 -18.95
CA ALA A 557 9.15 -2.59 -19.06
C ALA A 557 7.97 -2.79 -18.09
N ARG A 558 7.10 -3.76 -18.38
CA ARG A 558 6.09 -4.20 -17.43
C ARG A 558 6.76 -4.68 -16.15
N SER A 559 6.36 -4.15 -15.04
CA SER A 559 6.88 -4.54 -13.72
C SER A 559 6.30 -5.90 -13.31
N GLN A 560 7.14 -6.92 -13.36
CA GLN A 560 6.75 -8.27 -12.92
C GLN A 560 6.42 -8.27 -11.42
N VAL A 561 7.19 -7.54 -10.61
CA VAL A 561 6.96 -7.49 -9.16
C VAL A 561 5.60 -6.85 -8.82
N LEU A 562 5.16 -5.80 -9.54
CA LEU A 562 3.82 -5.24 -9.36
C LEU A 562 2.72 -6.21 -9.79
N GLN A 563 2.93 -6.91 -10.91
CA GLN A 563 1.98 -7.90 -11.38
C GLN A 563 1.83 -9.07 -10.38
N ASP A 564 2.93 -9.59 -9.87
CA ASP A 564 2.94 -10.70 -8.91
C ASP A 564 2.41 -10.27 -7.52
N CYS A 565 2.60 -8.98 -7.18
CA CYS A 565 2.11 -8.40 -5.92
C CYS A 565 0.58 -8.31 -5.88
N ALA A 566 -0.05 -8.03 -7.01
CA ALA A 566 -1.49 -7.93 -7.08
C ALA A 566 -2.19 -9.23 -6.65
N THR A 567 -3.35 -9.11 -6.02
CA THR A 567 -4.30 -10.23 -5.96
C THR A 567 -4.71 -10.60 -7.39
N ALA A 568 -4.91 -11.87 -7.66
CA ALA A 568 -5.17 -12.37 -9.01
C ALA A 568 -6.23 -11.54 -9.75
N GLY A 569 -5.87 -11.03 -10.93
CA GLY A 569 -6.73 -10.17 -11.75
C GLY A 569 -6.70 -8.67 -11.43
N ASN A 570 -6.01 -8.24 -10.38
CA ASN A 570 -6.02 -6.85 -9.88
C ASN A 570 -4.78 -6.03 -10.26
N PHE A 571 -4.00 -6.48 -11.24
CA PHE A 571 -2.93 -5.68 -11.83
C PHE A 571 -3.44 -4.88 -13.04
N GLN A 572 -3.08 -3.61 -13.11
CA GLN A 572 -3.36 -2.76 -14.25
C GLN A 572 -2.10 -2.01 -14.68
N MET A 573 -1.91 -1.87 -15.99
CA MET A 573 -0.85 -1.04 -16.57
C MET A 573 -1.48 0.07 -17.40
N ILE A 574 -1.07 1.31 -17.15
CA ILE A 574 -1.56 2.50 -17.82
C ILE A 574 -0.44 3.07 -18.68
N THR A 575 -0.70 3.25 -19.96
CA THR A 575 0.26 3.80 -20.92
C THR A 575 -0.06 5.23 -21.33
N ASP A 576 -1.16 5.78 -20.85
CA ASP A 576 -1.63 7.14 -21.08
C ASP A 576 -2.11 7.74 -19.75
N ALA A 577 -1.58 8.90 -19.37
CA ALA A 577 -1.90 9.57 -18.10
C ALA A 577 -3.41 9.84 -17.93
N THR A 578 -4.14 10.08 -19.04
CA THR A 578 -5.59 10.31 -19.02
C THR A 578 -6.39 9.06 -18.59
N LYS A 579 -5.80 7.87 -18.69
CA LYS A 579 -6.40 6.59 -18.27
C LYS A 579 -6.19 6.26 -16.80
N THR A 580 -5.50 7.10 -16.05
CA THR A 580 -5.26 6.86 -14.62
C THR A 580 -6.58 6.85 -13.84
N SER A 581 -7.51 7.77 -14.14
CA SER A 581 -8.83 7.78 -13.53
C SER A 581 -9.65 6.52 -13.87
N ASP A 582 -9.55 5.99 -15.11
CA ASP A 582 -10.22 4.75 -15.50
C ASP A 582 -9.70 3.55 -14.68
N ALA A 583 -8.39 3.49 -14.41
CA ALA A 583 -7.81 2.42 -13.60
C ALA A 583 -8.31 2.46 -12.15
N PHE A 584 -8.38 3.64 -11.55
CA PHE A 584 -8.96 3.79 -10.21
C PHE A 584 -10.47 3.46 -10.21
N ALA A 585 -11.21 3.83 -11.26
CA ALA A 585 -12.62 3.46 -11.41
C ALA A 585 -12.79 1.94 -11.50
N ASN A 586 -11.89 1.22 -12.19
CA ASN A 586 -11.90 -0.24 -12.24
C ASN A 586 -11.64 -0.85 -10.85
N VAL A 587 -10.68 -0.31 -10.09
CA VAL A 587 -10.43 -0.72 -8.69
C VAL A 587 -11.69 -0.52 -7.85
N LEU A 588 -12.35 0.64 -7.97
CA LEU A 588 -13.61 0.93 -7.28
C LEU A 588 -14.73 -0.05 -7.66
N ALA A 589 -14.85 -0.41 -8.94
CA ALA A 589 -15.84 -1.36 -9.40
C ALA A 589 -15.61 -2.74 -8.77
N GLU A 590 -14.35 -3.20 -8.67
CA GLU A 590 -14.04 -4.47 -8.01
C GLU A 590 -14.29 -4.42 -6.49
N ILE A 591 -13.90 -3.35 -5.82
CA ILE A 591 -14.22 -3.12 -4.41
C ILE A 591 -15.74 -3.16 -4.17
N SER A 592 -16.51 -2.53 -5.06
CA SER A 592 -17.98 -2.50 -4.98
C SER A 592 -18.61 -3.89 -5.19
N LYS A 593 -18.12 -4.68 -6.16
CA LYS A 593 -18.57 -6.06 -6.38
C LYS A 593 -18.33 -6.94 -5.16
N LEU A 594 -17.16 -6.84 -4.55
CA LEU A 594 -16.79 -7.59 -3.34
C LEU A 594 -17.64 -7.20 -2.12
N ARG A 595 -18.31 -6.04 -2.16
CA ARG A 595 -19.28 -5.62 -1.12
C ARG A 595 -20.63 -6.31 -1.27
N VAL A 596 -21.05 -6.60 -2.51
CA VAL A 596 -22.40 -7.13 -2.82
C VAL A 596 -22.42 -8.66 -2.95
N ALA A 597 -21.28 -9.28 -3.24
CA ALA A 597 -21.19 -10.66 -3.73
C ALA A 597 -21.10 -11.74 -2.63
N ARG A 598 -21.61 -11.51 -1.40
CA ARG A 598 -21.77 -12.62 -0.44
C ARG A 598 -22.94 -12.41 0.51
#